data_9ea83418b1fedd4ccac64380de381c14
#
_entry.id   9ea83418b1fedd4ccac64380de381c14
#
_cell.length_a   1.000
_cell.length_b   1.000
_cell.length_c   1.000
_cell.angle_alpha   90.00
_cell.angle_beta   90.00
_cell.angle_gamma   90.00
#
_symmetry.space_group_name_H-M   'P 1'
#
loop_
_entity.id
_entity.type
_entity.pdbx_description
1 polymer ?
#
loop_
_entity_poly.entity_id
_entity_poly.type
_entity_poly.pdbx_seq_one_letter_code
_entity_poly.pdbx_strand_id
1 'polypeptide(L)'
;MKYSFHKSSLFFKGFNPHLFFFLFLISCSPDSENLPSSFEVFVSVNGNGTVSSSKFDVVSNTMISITAIADEGYYFDRWDGTSEVNESEILNLQVLQSYELTAIFIPIPTLEESVEVYDPKKIDPLPVFMIRNGGTEAFLTDKTGKRIQSWNFDDNLGNELKLLDDGNLIGLFKPDIVSFPFLKGFGGIIRKIDPVGSVIWEHEINNEDYLSHHDFEILPNGNILLIIWEHFSESEALVMGYNSSGSIYLEKIIELNPETKSIEWEWRSADHLIQDFKSSTANYGQIADHPEKIDLNYVSDQFGDLMHANGLFYDSERDVILLSVNFYSEVWVISHSNTTEESITPLGDLKYRFGNPQAYQSLGERIFFKNHHPTIVELDPLSLGRFLIYVNGSDDNQSNIYEFELPSVFPNDPLLWTSPVQTWSFTDPELYFGIISGAYRLPNGNTLICEGDYGYWEVTREGEVVWKYNGGGPYFWRGYVYP
;
A
#
# COMPACT_ATOMS: atom_id res chain seq x y z
N MET A 1 -33.94 0.20 -24.82
CA MET A 1 -35.37 -0.06 -24.75
C MET A 1 -36.04 0.95 -23.84
N LYS A 2 -36.86 1.82 -24.36
CA LYS A 2 -37.64 2.83 -23.63
C LYS A 2 -38.84 2.14 -22.98
N TYR A 3 -39.15 2.43 -21.74
CA TYR A 3 -40.49 2.28 -21.22
C TYR A 3 -40.99 3.55 -20.55
N SER A 4 -42.18 3.90 -20.94
CA SER A 4 -42.91 5.15 -20.80
C SER A 4 -43.76 5.18 -19.53
N PHE A 5 -43.90 6.37 -18.99
CA PHE A 5 -44.86 6.74 -17.93
C PHE A 5 -46.30 6.59 -18.37
N HIS A 6 -47.18 6.19 -17.43
CA HIS A 6 -48.63 6.49 -17.54
C HIS A 6 -49.12 7.10 -16.21
N LYS A 7 -49.60 8.32 -16.36
CA LYS A 7 -50.48 9.01 -15.40
C LYS A 7 -51.91 8.59 -15.66
N SER A 8 -52.70 8.36 -14.62
CA SER A 8 -54.16 8.46 -14.71
C SER A 8 -54.73 9.20 -13.52
N SER A 9 -55.34 10.32 -13.84
CA SER A 9 -56.19 11.14 -13.00
C SER A 9 -57.63 10.63 -13.07
N LEU A 10 -58.36 10.66 -11.98
CA LEU A 10 -59.83 10.61 -12.00
C LEU A 10 -60.43 11.56 -10.97
N PHE A 11 -61.19 12.50 -11.50
CA PHE A 11 -62.11 13.39 -10.83
C PHE A 11 -63.35 12.64 -10.34
N PHE A 12 -63.89 13.05 -9.18
CA PHE A 12 -65.34 13.01 -9.00
C PHE A 12 -65.84 14.15 -8.12
N LYS A 13 -66.96 14.72 -8.57
CA LYS A 13 -67.73 15.85 -8.07
C LYS A 13 -68.66 15.46 -6.93
N GLY A 14 -68.79 16.31 -5.97
CA GLY A 14 -69.90 17.05 -5.40
C GLY A 14 -71.19 16.37 -4.93
N PHE A 15 -71.59 16.68 -3.74
CA PHE A 15 -72.94 17.17 -3.44
C PHE A 15 -73.06 17.61 -1.96
N ASN A 16 -73.67 18.72 -1.74
CA ASN A 16 -74.06 19.37 -0.49
C ASN A 16 -75.50 18.98 -0.15
N PRO A 17 -76.20 19.51 0.90
CA PRO A 17 -75.97 19.62 2.33
C PRO A 17 -77.17 19.11 3.16
N HIS A 18 -77.02 18.88 4.46
CA HIS A 18 -78.13 19.05 5.43
C HIS A 18 -77.52 19.41 6.82
N LEU A 19 -77.96 20.51 7.25
CA LEU A 19 -77.77 21.16 8.56
C LEU A 19 -78.51 20.38 9.65
N PHE A 20 -77.82 19.86 10.65
CA PHE A 20 -78.41 19.46 11.93
C PHE A 20 -77.59 20.07 13.07
N PHE A 21 -78.24 20.98 13.78
CA PHE A 21 -77.74 21.59 14.99
C PHE A 21 -77.85 20.58 16.14
N PHE A 22 -76.73 20.08 16.63
CA PHE A 22 -76.67 19.40 17.94
C PHE A 22 -75.92 20.29 18.94
N LEU A 23 -76.62 20.73 19.97
CA LEU A 23 -75.96 21.34 21.12
C LEU A 23 -75.22 20.31 21.89
N PHE A 24 -73.87 20.32 21.83
CA PHE A 24 -73.07 19.60 22.76
C PHE A 24 -72.69 20.51 23.96
N LEU A 25 -73.12 20.06 25.12
CA LEU A 25 -72.63 20.54 26.37
C LEU A 25 -71.16 20.23 26.51
N ILE A 26 -70.29 21.19 26.51
CA ILE A 26 -68.89 21.07 26.84
C ILE A 26 -68.77 20.78 28.30
N SER A 27 -68.59 19.53 28.69
CA SER A 27 -68.06 19.15 30.00
C SER A 27 -66.59 19.43 29.98
N CYS A 28 -66.07 20.46 30.63
CA CYS A 28 -64.67 20.61 30.99
C CYS A 28 -64.33 19.52 31.99
N SER A 29 -63.69 18.43 31.46
CA SER A 29 -62.89 17.56 32.29
C SER A 29 -61.59 18.30 32.64
N PRO A 30 -61.10 18.28 33.88
CA PRO A 30 -59.79 18.85 34.19
C PRO A 30 -58.76 18.13 33.36
N ASP A 31 -57.90 18.87 32.65
CA ASP A 31 -56.74 18.35 31.98
C ASP A 31 -55.97 17.50 32.99
N SER A 32 -55.94 16.18 32.76
CA SER A 32 -54.97 15.34 33.42
C SER A 32 -53.61 15.85 32.92
N GLU A 33 -52.85 16.52 33.78
CA GLU A 33 -51.44 16.78 33.51
C GLU A 33 -50.85 15.43 33.15
N ASN A 34 -50.52 15.22 31.87
CA ASN A 34 -49.72 14.10 31.43
C ASN A 34 -48.33 14.28 32.06
N LEU A 35 -48.11 13.66 33.21
CA LEU A 35 -46.78 13.56 33.78
C LEU A 35 -45.89 13.02 32.68
N PRO A 36 -44.73 13.64 32.44
CA PRO A 36 -43.81 13.14 31.43
C PRO A 36 -43.45 11.67 31.76
N SER A 37 -43.56 10.81 30.77
CA SER A 37 -43.20 9.39 30.95
C SER A 37 -41.75 9.27 31.39
N SER A 38 -41.49 8.50 32.44
CA SER A 38 -40.16 8.17 32.91
C SER A 38 -39.75 6.81 32.41
N PHE A 39 -38.48 6.64 32.11
CA PHE A 39 -37.86 5.40 31.62
C PHE A 39 -36.72 4.99 32.54
N GLU A 40 -36.50 3.69 32.64
CA GLU A 40 -35.36 3.11 33.33
C GLU A 40 -34.26 2.74 32.32
N VAL A 41 -33.01 3.08 32.64
CA VAL A 41 -31.83 2.62 31.92
C VAL A 41 -31.00 1.81 32.89
N PHE A 42 -30.84 0.50 32.58
CA PHE A 42 -29.98 -0.38 33.30
C PHE A 42 -28.66 -0.57 32.54
N VAL A 43 -27.55 -0.55 33.27
CA VAL A 43 -26.20 -0.70 32.70
C VAL A 43 -25.50 -1.84 33.44
N SER A 44 -25.17 -2.87 32.67
CA SER A 44 -24.37 -4.01 33.13
C SER A 44 -22.95 -3.93 32.57
N VAL A 45 -22.06 -4.76 33.11
CA VAL A 45 -20.67 -4.85 32.69
C VAL A 45 -20.39 -6.32 32.33
N ASN A 46 -19.73 -6.54 31.21
CA ASN A 46 -19.18 -7.80 30.77
C ASN A 46 -17.65 -7.67 30.60
N GLY A 47 -16.86 -8.45 31.28
CA GLY A 47 -15.42 -8.33 31.43
C GLY A 47 -15.03 -7.47 32.65
N ASN A 48 -13.74 -7.09 32.74
CA ASN A 48 -13.24 -6.33 33.89
C ASN A 48 -13.19 -4.85 33.61
N GLY A 49 -14.01 -4.11 34.31
CA GLY A 49 -14.15 -2.67 34.19
C GLY A 49 -15.34 -2.16 35.00
N THR A 50 -15.55 -0.89 34.97
CA THR A 50 -16.63 -0.22 35.71
C THR A 50 -17.37 0.78 34.82
N VAL A 51 -18.57 1.18 35.25
CA VAL A 51 -19.37 2.22 34.61
C VAL A 51 -19.72 3.30 35.61
N SER A 52 -19.86 4.54 35.16
CA SER A 52 -20.16 5.69 36.02
C SER A 52 -21.48 5.57 36.77
N SER A 53 -22.44 4.80 36.26
CA SER A 53 -23.69 4.43 36.94
C SER A 53 -24.29 3.20 36.33
N SER A 54 -24.85 2.30 37.18
CA SER A 54 -25.51 1.07 36.75
C SER A 54 -27.03 1.24 36.55
N LYS A 55 -27.62 2.35 36.98
CA LYS A 55 -29.03 2.60 36.80
C LYS A 55 -29.35 4.13 36.72
N PHE A 56 -30.28 4.45 35.85
CA PHE A 56 -30.87 5.79 35.75
C PHE A 56 -32.40 5.67 35.69
N ASP A 57 -33.09 6.57 36.42
CA ASP A 57 -34.54 6.81 36.28
C ASP A 57 -34.72 8.22 35.73
N VAL A 58 -35.11 8.35 34.48
CA VAL A 58 -35.11 9.65 33.79
C VAL A 58 -36.40 9.93 33.05
N VAL A 59 -36.74 11.20 32.98
CA VAL A 59 -37.88 11.69 32.21
C VAL A 59 -37.57 11.52 30.72
N SER A 60 -38.61 11.15 29.94
CA SER A 60 -38.49 11.02 28.47
C SER A 60 -37.80 12.23 27.85
N ASN A 61 -36.99 11.96 26.84
CA ASN A 61 -36.22 12.96 26.08
C ASN A 61 -35.06 13.62 26.85
N THR A 62 -34.62 13.02 27.97
CA THR A 62 -33.44 13.48 28.71
C THR A 62 -32.17 12.90 28.07
N MET A 63 -31.13 13.73 27.98
CA MET A 63 -29.77 13.25 27.63
C MET A 63 -29.07 12.77 28.91
N ILE A 64 -28.52 11.56 28.88
CA ILE A 64 -27.62 11.02 29.90
C ILE A 64 -26.25 10.75 29.30
N SER A 65 -25.22 10.80 30.14
CA SER A 65 -23.84 10.43 29.77
C SER A 65 -23.38 9.33 30.70
N ILE A 66 -22.89 8.24 30.12
CA ILE A 66 -22.38 7.08 30.84
C ILE A 66 -20.93 6.87 30.41
N THR A 67 -20.02 6.75 31.37
CA THR A 67 -18.59 6.48 31.10
C THR A 67 -18.26 5.07 31.47
N ALA A 68 -17.63 4.34 30.57
CA ALA A 68 -17.00 3.06 30.78
C ALA A 68 -15.52 3.25 31.11
N ILE A 69 -15.01 2.53 32.12
CA ILE A 69 -13.62 2.61 32.59
C ILE A 69 -13.11 1.18 32.70
N ALA A 70 -12.12 0.83 31.86
CA ALA A 70 -11.50 -0.51 31.87
C ALA A 70 -10.57 -0.64 33.09
N ASP A 71 -10.52 -1.85 33.66
CA ASP A 71 -9.50 -2.23 34.65
C ASP A 71 -8.15 -2.48 33.96
N GLU A 72 -7.07 -2.51 34.73
CA GLU A 72 -5.73 -2.85 34.24
C GLU A 72 -5.72 -4.19 33.49
N GLY A 73 -5.12 -4.23 32.31
CA GLY A 73 -5.09 -5.41 31.43
C GLY A 73 -6.35 -5.63 30.59
N TYR A 74 -7.27 -4.68 30.59
CA TYR A 74 -8.47 -4.70 29.75
C TYR A 74 -8.59 -3.40 28.97
N TYR A 75 -9.38 -3.42 27.89
CA TYR A 75 -9.84 -2.23 27.20
C TYR A 75 -11.36 -2.28 27.01
N PHE A 76 -11.98 -1.09 26.91
CA PHE A 76 -13.39 -1.00 26.59
C PHE A 76 -13.57 -1.27 25.08
N ASP A 77 -14.37 -2.25 24.74
CA ASP A 77 -14.67 -2.61 23.35
C ASP A 77 -15.84 -1.77 22.80
N ARG A 78 -17.02 -1.98 23.37
CA ARG A 78 -18.24 -1.32 22.91
C ARG A 78 -19.36 -1.32 23.93
N TRP A 79 -20.42 -0.57 23.60
CA TRP A 79 -21.72 -0.67 24.26
C TRP A 79 -22.64 -1.60 23.47
N ASP A 80 -23.18 -2.64 24.10
CA ASP A 80 -24.29 -3.43 23.60
C ASP A 80 -25.62 -2.87 24.15
N GLY A 81 -26.72 -3.05 23.39
CA GLY A 81 -28.06 -2.55 23.73
C GLY A 81 -28.39 -1.16 23.16
N THR A 82 -27.49 -0.57 22.41
CA THR A 82 -27.74 0.62 21.59
C THR A 82 -28.27 0.21 20.21
N SER A 83 -28.89 1.16 19.49
CA SER A 83 -29.41 0.91 18.12
C SER A 83 -28.29 0.71 17.08
N GLU A 84 -27.12 1.28 17.35
CA GLU A 84 -25.92 1.17 16.54
C GLU A 84 -24.73 0.79 17.44
N VAL A 85 -23.70 0.20 16.88
CA VAL A 85 -22.48 -0.12 17.62
C VAL A 85 -21.85 1.20 18.07
N ASN A 86 -21.54 1.31 19.36
CA ASN A 86 -20.89 2.48 19.94
C ASN A 86 -19.64 2.04 20.70
N GLU A 87 -18.49 2.42 20.18
CA GLU A 87 -17.15 2.07 20.68
C GLU A 87 -16.53 3.20 21.52
N SER A 88 -17.23 4.34 21.69
CA SER A 88 -16.78 5.43 22.55
C SER A 88 -16.93 5.04 24.03
N GLU A 89 -15.89 5.24 24.83
CA GLU A 89 -15.95 5.06 26.29
C GLU A 89 -17.03 5.92 26.94
N ILE A 90 -17.41 7.04 26.30
CA ILE A 90 -18.48 7.91 26.76
C ILE A 90 -19.68 7.73 25.86
N LEU A 91 -20.73 7.11 26.39
CA LEU A 91 -22.03 6.99 25.73
C LEU A 91 -22.91 8.18 26.09
N ASN A 92 -23.26 9.00 25.10
CA ASN A 92 -24.28 10.03 25.22
C ASN A 92 -25.58 9.50 24.63
N LEU A 93 -26.59 9.26 25.49
CA LEU A 93 -27.86 8.64 25.12
C LEU A 93 -29.05 9.57 25.37
N GLN A 94 -29.82 9.84 24.33
CA GLN A 94 -31.13 10.47 24.47
C GLN A 94 -32.16 9.38 24.83
N VAL A 95 -32.73 9.48 26.04
CA VAL A 95 -33.62 8.42 26.56
C VAL A 95 -35.02 8.63 26.04
N LEU A 96 -35.45 7.80 25.09
CA LEU A 96 -36.79 7.81 24.48
C LEU A 96 -37.63 6.59 24.89
N GLN A 97 -37.00 5.60 25.52
CA GLN A 97 -37.56 4.34 26.05
C GLN A 97 -36.69 3.79 27.16
N SER A 98 -37.08 2.72 27.80
CA SER A 98 -36.20 1.99 28.71
C SER A 98 -35.12 1.24 27.92
N TYR A 99 -33.90 1.16 28.48
CA TYR A 99 -32.73 0.51 27.86
C TYR A 99 -32.12 -0.49 28.83
N GLU A 100 -31.63 -1.60 28.26
CA GLU A 100 -30.70 -2.51 28.91
C GLU A 100 -29.37 -2.42 28.14
N LEU A 101 -28.38 -1.78 28.74
CA LEU A 101 -27.07 -1.54 28.14
C LEU A 101 -26.04 -2.45 28.80
N THR A 102 -25.05 -2.87 28.03
CA THR A 102 -23.89 -3.60 28.57
C THR A 102 -22.60 -2.96 28.07
N ALA A 103 -21.74 -2.56 28.99
CA ALA A 103 -20.37 -2.17 28.68
C ALA A 103 -19.52 -3.44 28.50
N ILE A 104 -18.91 -3.63 27.35
CA ILE A 104 -18.07 -4.78 27.04
C ILE A 104 -16.61 -4.40 27.22
N PHE A 105 -15.89 -5.16 28.06
CA PHE A 105 -14.44 -5.03 28.26
C PHE A 105 -13.75 -6.33 27.86
N ILE A 106 -12.71 -6.19 27.03
CA ILE A 106 -11.93 -7.30 26.48
C ILE A 106 -10.53 -7.29 27.10
N PRO A 107 -9.97 -8.45 27.48
CA PRO A 107 -8.61 -8.49 27.98
C PRO A 107 -7.61 -8.14 26.86
N ILE A 108 -6.61 -7.32 27.20
CA ILE A 108 -5.44 -7.11 26.33
C ILE A 108 -4.69 -8.44 26.25
N PRO A 109 -4.39 -8.95 25.05
CA PRO A 109 -3.66 -10.21 24.91
C PRO A 109 -2.24 -10.07 25.47
N THR A 110 -1.63 -11.20 25.85
CA THR A 110 -0.20 -11.23 26.18
C THR A 110 0.60 -10.93 24.92
N LEU A 111 1.46 -9.92 25.01
CA LEU A 111 2.33 -9.50 23.90
C LEU A 111 3.70 -10.16 24.05
N GLU A 112 4.32 -10.50 22.92
CA GLU A 112 5.74 -10.84 22.85
C GLU A 112 6.62 -9.60 23.09
N GLU A 113 7.83 -9.79 23.58
CA GLU A 113 8.76 -8.69 23.88
C GLU A 113 9.10 -7.83 22.66
N SER A 114 8.94 -8.38 21.46
CA SER A 114 9.14 -7.67 20.19
C SER A 114 8.06 -6.62 19.89
N VAL A 115 6.90 -6.67 20.56
CA VAL A 115 5.83 -5.69 20.35
C VAL A 115 5.97 -4.55 21.36
N GLU A 116 6.39 -3.38 20.86
CA GLU A 116 6.66 -2.21 21.69
C GLU A 116 5.47 -1.26 21.81
N VAL A 117 4.59 -1.24 20.78
CA VAL A 117 3.34 -0.45 20.76
C VAL A 117 2.19 -1.37 20.33
N TYR A 118 1.06 -1.28 21.00
CA TYR A 118 -0.13 -2.06 20.68
C TYR A 118 -1.41 -1.34 21.13
N ASP A 119 -2.15 -0.80 20.17
CA ASP A 119 -3.49 -0.26 20.42
C ASP A 119 -4.55 -1.21 19.81
N PRO A 120 -5.19 -2.05 20.64
CA PRO A 120 -6.12 -3.08 20.17
C PRO A 120 -7.37 -2.54 19.46
N LYS A 121 -7.67 -1.25 19.61
CA LYS A 121 -8.84 -0.62 18.97
C LYS A 121 -8.54 -0.07 17.59
N LYS A 122 -7.28 0.18 17.28
CA LYS A 122 -6.90 0.89 16.06
C LYS A 122 -6.10 0.04 15.08
N ILE A 123 -5.45 -1.03 15.55
CA ILE A 123 -4.69 -1.94 14.68
C ILE A 123 -5.60 -2.67 13.69
N ASP A 124 -5.08 -2.96 12.52
CA ASP A 124 -5.64 -3.95 11.62
C ASP A 124 -5.40 -5.35 12.19
N PRO A 125 -6.41 -6.22 12.30
CA PRO A 125 -6.24 -7.53 12.94
C PRO A 125 -5.49 -8.56 12.09
N LEU A 126 -5.25 -8.28 10.80
CA LEU A 126 -4.62 -9.24 9.90
C LEU A 126 -3.16 -9.49 10.29
N PRO A 127 -2.71 -10.75 10.17
CA PRO A 127 -1.32 -11.11 10.41
C PRO A 127 -0.40 -10.52 9.33
N VAL A 128 0.84 -10.25 9.73
CA VAL A 128 1.86 -9.66 8.88
C VAL A 128 2.82 -10.74 8.40
N PHE A 129 3.00 -10.84 7.10
CA PHE A 129 4.02 -11.66 6.46
C PHE A 129 5.33 -10.87 6.40
N MET A 130 6.34 -11.39 7.06
CA MET A 130 7.64 -10.74 7.28
C MET A 130 8.73 -11.50 6.54
N ILE A 131 9.52 -10.77 5.74
CA ILE A 131 10.55 -11.31 4.83
C ILE A 131 11.92 -10.88 5.31
N ARG A 132 12.79 -11.84 5.68
CA ARG A 132 14.19 -11.56 6.05
C ARG A 132 15.03 -11.30 4.80
N ASN A 133 15.42 -10.07 4.58
CA ASN A 133 16.20 -9.66 3.40
C ASN A 133 17.56 -10.37 3.34
N GLY A 134 17.80 -11.11 2.27
CA GLY A 134 19.03 -11.86 2.06
C GLY A 134 19.26 -13.01 3.06
N GLY A 135 18.26 -13.33 3.89
CA GLY A 135 18.26 -14.46 4.81
C GLY A 135 17.61 -15.71 4.21
N THR A 136 17.41 -16.71 5.07
CA THR A 136 16.79 -17.99 4.71
C THR A 136 15.44 -18.19 5.40
N GLU A 137 14.80 -17.13 5.87
CA GLU A 137 13.58 -17.20 6.65
C GLU A 137 12.54 -16.18 6.20
N ALA A 138 11.27 -16.60 6.15
CA ALA A 138 10.10 -15.75 6.16
C ALA A 138 9.07 -16.32 7.15
N PHE A 139 8.22 -15.46 7.72
CA PHE A 139 7.24 -15.90 8.70
C PHE A 139 6.02 -15.00 8.74
N LEU A 140 4.92 -15.60 9.16
CA LEU A 140 3.66 -14.92 9.40
C LEU A 140 3.51 -14.69 10.91
N THR A 141 3.21 -13.46 11.33
CA THR A 141 3.12 -13.06 12.73
C THR A 141 1.78 -12.36 12.98
N ASP A 142 1.07 -12.71 14.04
CA ASP A 142 -0.07 -11.92 14.49
C ASP A 142 0.38 -10.61 15.16
N LYS A 143 -0.58 -9.73 15.47
CA LYS A 143 -0.28 -8.43 16.08
C LYS A 143 0.20 -8.51 17.53
N THR A 144 0.08 -9.67 18.18
CA THR A 144 0.67 -9.88 19.51
C THR A 144 2.16 -10.20 19.45
N GLY A 145 2.72 -10.34 18.24
CA GLY A 145 4.11 -10.74 18.00
C GLY A 145 4.32 -12.24 17.88
N LYS A 146 3.27 -13.04 18.10
CA LYS A 146 3.35 -14.49 18.03
C LYS A 146 3.46 -14.97 16.58
N ARG A 147 4.48 -15.77 16.29
CA ARG A 147 4.63 -16.41 14.99
C ARG A 147 3.54 -17.48 14.80
N ILE A 148 2.77 -17.33 13.70
CA ILE A 148 1.71 -18.25 13.29
C ILE A 148 2.29 -19.36 12.43
N GLN A 149 3.17 -19.00 11.49
CA GLN A 149 3.82 -19.91 10.56
C GLN A 149 5.22 -19.39 10.21
N SER A 150 6.15 -20.29 9.91
CA SER A 150 7.51 -19.97 9.48
C SER A 150 7.92 -20.88 8.36
N TRP A 151 8.67 -20.33 7.41
CA TRP A 151 9.31 -21.04 6.32
C TRP A 151 10.82 -20.82 6.41
N ASN A 152 11.57 -21.90 6.28
CA ASN A 152 13.03 -21.88 6.23
C ASN A 152 13.46 -22.45 4.90
N PHE A 153 14.36 -21.77 4.24
CA PHE A 153 14.84 -22.10 2.90
C PHE A 153 16.29 -22.58 2.94
N ASP A 154 16.66 -23.45 2.02
CA ASP A 154 18.05 -23.93 1.88
C ASP A 154 18.95 -22.81 1.31
N ASP A 155 18.40 -21.98 0.40
CA ASP A 155 19.11 -20.86 -0.21
C ASP A 155 18.67 -19.52 0.37
N ASN A 156 19.55 -18.52 0.29
CA ASN A 156 19.23 -17.17 0.69
C ASN A 156 18.19 -16.53 -0.26
N LEU A 157 17.25 -15.82 0.34
CA LEU A 157 16.33 -14.97 -0.40
C LEU A 157 17.10 -13.90 -1.17
N GLY A 158 16.67 -13.64 -2.38
CA GLY A 158 17.08 -12.52 -3.18
C GLY A 158 16.55 -11.24 -2.58
N ASN A 159 15.26 -11.01 -2.67
CA ASN A 159 14.58 -9.88 -2.04
C ASN A 159 13.08 -10.20 -1.91
N GLU A 160 12.31 -10.07 -3.00
CA GLU A 160 10.85 -10.21 -2.96
C GLU A 160 10.40 -11.66 -2.77
N LEU A 161 9.37 -11.82 -1.93
CA LEU A 161 8.70 -13.08 -1.66
C LEU A 161 7.21 -12.80 -1.41
N LYS A 162 6.33 -13.53 -2.10
CA LYS A 162 4.88 -13.40 -1.96
C LYS A 162 4.28 -14.73 -1.49
N LEU A 163 3.35 -14.65 -0.55
CA LEU A 163 2.47 -15.75 -0.16
C LEU A 163 1.23 -15.71 -1.05
N LEU A 164 0.90 -16.81 -1.68
CA LEU A 164 -0.24 -16.94 -2.59
C LEU A 164 -1.47 -17.47 -1.86
N ASP A 165 -2.67 -17.25 -2.41
CA ASP A 165 -3.95 -17.70 -1.84
C ASP A 165 -4.03 -19.22 -1.66
N ASP A 166 -3.27 -19.99 -2.46
CA ASP A 166 -3.17 -21.44 -2.37
C ASP A 166 -2.19 -21.92 -1.29
N GLY A 167 -1.58 -20.98 -0.54
CA GLY A 167 -0.60 -21.23 0.50
C GLY A 167 0.82 -21.48 -0.02
N ASN A 168 1.03 -21.49 -1.32
CA ASN A 168 2.37 -21.55 -1.90
C ASN A 168 3.09 -20.20 -1.73
N LEU A 169 4.41 -20.24 -1.82
CA LEU A 169 5.25 -19.06 -1.91
C LEU A 169 5.82 -18.92 -3.31
N ILE A 170 6.00 -17.69 -3.77
CA ILE A 170 6.81 -17.39 -4.94
C ILE A 170 7.79 -16.28 -4.58
N GLY A 171 9.06 -16.41 -4.99
CA GLY A 171 10.07 -15.42 -4.60
C GLY A 171 11.38 -15.53 -5.37
N LEU A 172 12.20 -14.50 -5.18
CA LEU A 172 13.57 -14.46 -5.70
C LEU A 172 14.55 -15.10 -4.72
N PHE A 173 15.43 -15.92 -5.24
CA PHE A 173 16.48 -16.62 -4.49
C PHE A 173 17.84 -16.38 -5.11
N LYS A 174 18.89 -16.43 -4.27
CA LYS A 174 20.26 -16.25 -4.71
C LYS A 174 20.84 -17.56 -5.21
N PRO A 175 21.43 -17.60 -6.41
CA PRO A 175 22.17 -18.76 -6.88
C PRO A 175 23.51 -18.90 -6.13
N ASP A 176 24.07 -20.11 -6.12
CA ASP A 176 25.40 -20.39 -5.54
C ASP A 176 26.51 -19.57 -6.19
N ILE A 177 26.41 -19.39 -7.51
CA ILE A 177 27.35 -18.60 -8.30
C ILE A 177 26.59 -17.48 -8.98
N VAL A 178 26.97 -16.25 -8.69
CA VAL A 178 26.34 -15.04 -9.21
C VAL A 178 27.22 -14.40 -10.26
N SER A 179 26.65 -14.06 -11.41
CA SER A 179 27.37 -13.44 -12.54
C SER A 179 27.92 -12.07 -12.17
N PHE A 180 27.16 -11.25 -11.42
CA PHE A 180 27.53 -9.89 -11.01
C PHE A 180 27.48 -9.71 -9.49
N PRO A 181 28.40 -10.34 -8.70
CA PRO A 181 28.30 -10.39 -7.23
C PRO A 181 28.57 -9.06 -6.54
N PHE A 182 29.07 -8.06 -7.26
CA PHE A 182 29.31 -6.71 -6.77
C PHE A 182 28.05 -5.82 -6.80
N LEU A 183 27.06 -6.15 -7.66
CA LEU A 183 25.76 -5.48 -7.64
C LEU A 183 24.96 -5.94 -6.41
N LYS A 184 24.22 -5.05 -5.83
CA LYS A 184 23.42 -5.34 -4.62
C LYS A 184 21.95 -5.55 -4.96
N GLY A 185 21.27 -6.43 -4.22
CA GLY A 185 19.85 -6.72 -4.45
C GLY A 185 19.58 -7.78 -5.50
N PHE A 186 20.60 -8.59 -5.91
CA PHE A 186 20.39 -9.66 -6.86
C PHE A 186 19.53 -10.80 -6.28
N GLY A 187 18.69 -11.37 -7.14
CA GLY A 187 17.95 -12.61 -6.93
C GLY A 187 18.57 -13.74 -7.71
N GLY A 188 18.46 -13.72 -9.03
CA GLY A 188 19.03 -14.70 -9.96
C GLY A 188 18.12 -15.89 -10.25
N ILE A 189 17.38 -16.39 -9.28
CA ILE A 189 16.44 -17.51 -9.43
C ILE A 189 15.07 -17.08 -8.92
N ILE A 190 14.02 -17.25 -9.72
CA ILE A 190 12.64 -17.18 -9.24
C ILE A 190 12.12 -18.59 -8.98
N ARG A 191 11.51 -18.81 -7.79
CA ARG A 191 10.99 -20.12 -7.37
C ARG A 191 9.58 -20.03 -6.87
N LYS A 192 8.79 -21.08 -7.16
CA LYS A 192 7.53 -21.39 -6.47
C LYS A 192 7.79 -22.53 -5.49
N ILE A 193 7.34 -22.38 -4.25
CA ILE A 193 7.58 -23.27 -3.12
C ILE A 193 6.24 -23.66 -2.53
N ASP A 194 6.05 -24.92 -2.19
CA ASP A 194 4.83 -25.41 -1.53
C ASP A 194 4.77 -24.96 -0.06
N PRO A 195 3.61 -25.10 0.63
CA PRO A 195 3.45 -24.68 2.03
C PRO A 195 4.39 -25.36 3.03
N VAL A 196 5.01 -26.49 2.67
CA VAL A 196 5.95 -27.21 3.54
C VAL A 196 7.42 -26.92 3.20
N GLY A 197 7.69 -26.03 2.22
CA GLY A 197 9.03 -25.56 1.88
C GLY A 197 9.70 -26.27 0.70
N SER A 198 9.00 -27.16 -0.04
CA SER A 198 9.58 -27.85 -1.20
C SER A 198 9.48 -27.00 -2.45
N VAL A 199 10.56 -26.91 -3.23
CA VAL A 199 10.55 -26.23 -4.54
C VAL A 199 9.72 -27.06 -5.53
N ILE A 200 8.67 -26.45 -6.07
CA ILE A 200 7.77 -27.09 -7.06
C ILE A 200 7.96 -26.55 -8.48
N TRP A 201 8.58 -25.38 -8.60
CA TRP A 201 8.95 -24.76 -9.87
C TRP A 201 10.09 -23.77 -9.66
N GLU A 202 10.98 -23.63 -10.64
CA GLU A 202 12.01 -22.59 -10.64
C GLU A 202 12.43 -22.21 -12.07
N HIS A 203 12.94 -20.98 -12.20
CA HIS A 203 13.59 -20.48 -13.41
C HIS A 203 14.76 -19.58 -13.03
N GLU A 204 15.93 -19.85 -13.61
CA GLU A 204 17.15 -19.07 -13.36
C GLU A 204 17.36 -18.04 -14.47
N ILE A 205 17.61 -16.78 -14.06
CA ILE A 205 18.04 -15.66 -14.90
C ILE A 205 19.31 -15.10 -14.28
N ASN A 206 20.43 -15.77 -14.57
CA ASN A 206 21.75 -15.47 -14.01
C ASN A 206 22.82 -15.98 -14.99
N ASN A 207 23.31 -15.11 -15.86
CA ASN A 207 24.34 -15.40 -16.83
C ASN A 207 25.20 -14.15 -17.11
N GLU A 208 26.15 -14.20 -18.04
CA GLU A 208 27.06 -13.09 -18.35
C GLU A 208 26.38 -11.84 -18.94
N ASP A 209 25.14 -11.97 -19.44
CA ASP A 209 24.39 -10.88 -20.04
C ASP A 209 23.26 -10.35 -19.12
N TYR A 210 22.69 -11.23 -18.28
CA TYR A 210 21.46 -10.94 -17.52
C TYR A 210 21.52 -11.45 -16.08
N LEU A 211 20.93 -10.66 -15.15
CA LEU A 211 20.73 -11.08 -13.77
C LEU A 211 19.42 -10.50 -13.24
N SER A 212 18.47 -11.33 -12.80
CA SER A 212 17.25 -10.87 -12.17
C SER A 212 17.52 -10.33 -10.77
N HIS A 213 16.80 -9.26 -10.38
CA HIS A 213 17.06 -8.59 -9.12
C HIS A 213 15.81 -7.93 -8.52
N HIS A 214 15.88 -7.62 -7.24
CA HIS A 214 15.00 -6.85 -6.39
C HIS A 214 13.54 -7.30 -6.35
N ASP A 215 12.80 -7.26 -7.48
CA ASP A 215 11.35 -7.34 -7.45
C ASP A 215 10.74 -8.09 -8.64
N PHE A 216 9.54 -8.58 -8.44
CA PHE A 216 8.71 -9.17 -9.48
C PHE A 216 7.23 -8.93 -9.18
N GLU A 217 6.37 -9.00 -10.20
CA GLU A 217 4.92 -8.91 -10.05
C GLU A 217 4.24 -10.07 -10.80
N ILE A 218 3.13 -10.57 -10.24
CA ILE A 218 2.32 -11.61 -10.88
C ILE A 218 1.17 -10.92 -11.61
N LEU A 219 1.12 -11.10 -12.91
CA LEU A 219 0.07 -10.54 -13.76
C LEU A 219 -1.24 -11.31 -13.63
N PRO A 220 -2.40 -10.68 -13.94
CA PRO A 220 -3.70 -11.36 -13.93
C PRO A 220 -3.79 -12.59 -14.84
N ASN A 221 -2.96 -12.70 -15.87
CA ASN A 221 -2.85 -13.86 -16.75
C ASN A 221 -1.98 -14.99 -16.18
N GLY A 222 -1.36 -14.77 -15.01
CA GLY A 222 -0.45 -15.71 -14.34
C GLY A 222 1.00 -15.61 -14.79
N ASN A 223 1.34 -14.76 -15.75
CA ASN A 223 2.72 -14.48 -16.11
C ASN A 223 3.41 -13.63 -15.04
N ILE A 224 4.72 -13.53 -15.09
CA ILE A 224 5.52 -12.88 -14.07
C ILE A 224 6.35 -11.77 -14.71
N LEU A 225 6.15 -10.53 -14.27
CA LEU A 225 7.06 -9.43 -14.58
C LEU A 225 8.28 -9.50 -13.68
N LEU A 226 9.47 -9.33 -14.24
CA LEU A 226 10.76 -9.38 -13.53
C LEU A 226 11.63 -8.19 -13.92
N ILE A 227 12.31 -7.61 -12.92
CA ILE A 227 13.37 -6.63 -13.15
C ILE A 227 14.69 -7.39 -13.38
N ILE A 228 15.43 -6.98 -14.40
CA ILE A 228 16.67 -7.63 -14.83
C ILE A 228 17.71 -6.56 -15.10
N TRP A 229 18.95 -6.74 -14.59
CA TRP A 229 20.12 -6.05 -15.13
C TRP A 229 20.53 -6.67 -16.46
N GLU A 230 20.70 -5.81 -17.45
CA GLU A 230 21.29 -6.14 -18.76
C GLU A 230 22.69 -5.55 -18.81
N HIS A 231 23.68 -6.41 -19.03
CA HIS A 231 25.09 -6.06 -19.06
C HIS A 231 25.51 -5.50 -20.41
N PHE A 232 26.24 -4.40 -20.41
CA PHE A 232 26.91 -3.84 -21.55
C PHE A 232 28.40 -3.66 -21.25
N SER A 233 29.26 -4.19 -22.11
CA SER A 233 30.71 -4.01 -22.02
C SER A 233 31.10 -2.52 -22.11
N GLU A 234 32.29 -2.17 -21.63
CA GLU A 234 32.81 -0.81 -21.77
C GLU A 234 32.76 -0.29 -23.22
N SER A 235 33.08 -1.15 -24.19
CA SER A 235 33.02 -0.76 -25.60
C SER A 235 31.62 -0.45 -26.09
N GLU A 236 30.61 -1.18 -25.65
CA GLU A 236 29.19 -0.91 -25.96
C GLU A 236 28.70 0.34 -25.24
N ALA A 237 29.02 0.51 -23.96
CA ALA A 237 28.70 1.71 -23.20
C ALA A 237 29.25 2.99 -23.85
N LEU A 238 30.51 2.95 -24.29
CA LEU A 238 31.12 4.06 -25.02
C LEU A 238 30.44 4.32 -26.37
N VAL A 239 29.96 3.29 -27.07
CA VAL A 239 29.17 3.45 -28.30
C VAL A 239 27.83 4.13 -28.01
N MET A 240 27.17 3.81 -26.89
CA MET A 240 25.95 4.46 -26.44
C MET A 240 26.14 5.90 -26.00
N GLY A 241 27.38 6.35 -25.79
CA GLY A 241 27.68 7.72 -25.33
C GLY A 241 27.80 7.86 -23.81
N TYR A 242 28.08 6.75 -23.12
CA TYR A 242 28.45 6.80 -21.69
C TYR A 242 29.75 7.61 -21.52
N ASN A 243 29.76 8.50 -20.55
CA ASN A 243 30.85 9.49 -20.37
C ASN A 243 31.95 9.02 -19.40
N SER A 244 31.89 7.76 -18.94
CA SER A 244 32.87 7.17 -18.03
C SER A 244 33.41 5.87 -18.61
N SER A 245 34.31 5.19 -17.89
CA SER A 245 34.90 3.91 -18.26
C SER A 245 34.24 2.77 -17.49
N GLY A 246 34.37 1.56 -18.04
CA GLY A 246 33.85 0.32 -17.44
C GLY A 246 32.52 -0.15 -18.06
N SER A 247 32.17 -1.38 -17.72
CA SER A 247 30.87 -1.95 -18.07
C SER A 247 29.74 -1.21 -17.36
N ILE A 248 28.55 -1.22 -17.95
CA ILE A 248 27.34 -0.70 -17.34
C ILE A 248 26.23 -1.76 -17.31
N TYR A 249 25.32 -1.60 -16.35
CA TYR A 249 24.19 -2.48 -16.13
C TYR A 249 22.92 -1.63 -16.15
N LEU A 250 22.09 -1.90 -17.17
CA LEU A 250 20.88 -1.13 -17.42
C LEU A 250 19.66 -1.98 -17.12
N GLU A 251 18.52 -1.33 -16.86
CA GLU A 251 17.29 -2.01 -16.49
C GLU A 251 16.58 -2.60 -17.72
N LYS A 252 16.14 -3.82 -17.58
CA LYS A 252 15.26 -4.52 -18.49
C LYS A 252 14.10 -5.12 -17.69
N ILE A 253 12.89 -5.03 -18.20
CA ILE A 253 11.72 -5.70 -17.65
C ILE A 253 11.28 -6.76 -18.64
N ILE A 254 11.02 -7.96 -18.14
CA ILE A 254 10.46 -9.05 -18.94
C ILE A 254 9.15 -9.56 -18.34
N GLU A 255 8.26 -10.05 -19.21
CA GLU A 255 7.13 -10.88 -18.86
C GLU A 255 7.46 -12.33 -19.16
N LEU A 256 7.61 -13.14 -18.11
CA LEU A 256 7.94 -14.56 -18.16
C LEU A 256 6.67 -15.39 -18.02
N ASN A 257 6.42 -16.28 -18.97
CA ASN A 257 5.38 -17.30 -18.82
C ASN A 257 5.94 -18.47 -17.96
N PRO A 258 5.38 -18.73 -16.77
CA PRO A 258 5.90 -19.76 -15.87
C PRO A 258 5.74 -21.19 -16.38
N GLU A 259 4.77 -21.47 -17.28
CA GLU A 259 4.51 -22.80 -17.81
C GLU A 259 5.50 -23.17 -18.91
N THR A 260 5.71 -22.25 -19.85
CA THR A 260 6.57 -22.46 -21.03
C THR A 260 8.02 -22.02 -20.80
N LYS A 261 8.26 -21.17 -19.80
CA LYS A 261 9.51 -20.46 -19.53
C LYS A 261 9.96 -19.54 -20.68
N SER A 262 9.01 -19.13 -21.56
CA SER A 262 9.26 -18.16 -22.62
C SER A 262 9.06 -16.73 -22.12
N ILE A 263 9.82 -15.80 -22.71
CA ILE A 263 9.60 -14.38 -22.56
C ILE A 263 8.50 -13.98 -23.55
N GLU A 264 7.39 -13.47 -23.04
CA GLU A 264 6.23 -13.08 -23.84
C GLU A 264 6.26 -11.60 -24.21
N TRP A 265 6.90 -10.78 -23.36
CA TRP A 265 7.09 -9.36 -23.57
C TRP A 265 8.37 -8.87 -22.91
N GLU A 266 8.96 -7.80 -23.45
CA GLU A 266 10.09 -7.12 -22.82
C GLU A 266 10.13 -5.62 -23.14
N TRP A 267 10.71 -4.87 -22.19
CA TRP A 267 11.07 -3.48 -22.32
C TRP A 267 12.52 -3.29 -21.85
N ARG A 268 13.30 -2.46 -22.54
CA ARG A 268 14.71 -2.23 -22.23
C ARG A 268 15.01 -0.75 -22.13
N SER A 269 15.52 -0.29 -20.98
CA SER A 269 15.93 1.11 -20.82
C SER A 269 17.00 1.53 -21.85
N ALA A 270 17.82 0.60 -22.33
CA ALA A 270 18.84 0.81 -23.34
C ALA A 270 18.29 1.39 -24.68
N ASP A 271 17.03 1.12 -25.00
CA ASP A 271 16.39 1.60 -26.24
C ASP A 271 15.84 3.04 -26.11
N HIS A 272 15.80 3.58 -24.87
CA HIS A 272 15.17 4.87 -24.54
C HIS A 272 16.14 5.90 -23.96
N LEU A 273 17.44 5.72 -24.21
CA LEU A 273 18.48 6.59 -23.68
C LEU A 273 18.60 7.90 -24.48
N ILE A 274 18.95 8.96 -23.76
CA ILE A 274 19.44 10.24 -24.29
C ILE A 274 20.75 10.61 -23.59
N GLN A 275 21.62 11.35 -24.27
CA GLN A 275 22.82 11.95 -23.66
C GLN A 275 23.27 13.19 -24.46
N ASP A 276 23.97 14.11 -23.80
CA ASP A 276 24.46 15.37 -24.39
C ASP A 276 26.01 15.43 -24.51
N PHE A 277 26.68 14.31 -24.26
CA PHE A 277 28.15 14.19 -24.20
C PHE A 277 28.77 13.91 -25.58
N LYS A 278 28.27 12.90 -26.31
CA LYS A 278 28.87 12.39 -27.55
C LYS A 278 27.96 12.66 -28.74
N SER A 279 28.24 13.75 -29.48
CA SER A 279 27.41 14.23 -30.60
C SER A 279 27.36 13.31 -31.83
N SER A 280 28.21 12.27 -31.89
CA SER A 280 28.24 11.32 -33.01
C SER A 280 27.32 10.12 -32.86
N THR A 281 26.63 9.97 -31.73
CA THR A 281 25.70 8.87 -31.47
C THR A 281 24.27 9.24 -31.81
N ALA A 282 23.42 8.24 -32.11
CA ALA A 282 22.02 8.47 -32.52
C ALA A 282 21.15 9.04 -31.40
N ASN A 283 21.49 8.75 -30.13
CA ASN A 283 20.80 9.20 -28.93
C ASN A 283 21.33 10.55 -28.38
N TYR A 284 22.12 11.29 -29.17
CA TYR A 284 22.58 12.61 -28.78
C TYR A 284 21.45 13.66 -28.90
N GLY A 285 21.23 14.43 -27.83
CA GLY A 285 20.22 15.47 -27.81
C GLY A 285 20.28 16.35 -26.55
N GLN A 286 19.41 17.36 -26.52
CA GLN A 286 19.22 18.20 -25.34
C GLN A 286 18.29 17.45 -24.37
N ILE A 287 18.77 17.06 -23.21
CA ILE A 287 18.03 16.23 -22.24
C ILE A 287 16.73 16.92 -21.82
N ALA A 288 16.77 18.24 -21.57
CA ALA A 288 15.58 19.00 -21.16
C ALA A 288 14.44 19.03 -22.19
N ASP A 289 14.73 18.78 -23.47
CA ASP A 289 13.74 18.75 -24.54
C ASP A 289 13.07 17.36 -24.67
N HIS A 290 13.58 16.37 -23.96
CA HIS A 290 13.17 14.96 -24.04
C HIS A 290 12.96 14.31 -22.68
N PRO A 291 12.03 14.81 -21.86
CA PRO A 291 11.76 14.22 -20.54
C PRO A 291 11.23 12.76 -20.60
N GLU A 292 10.75 12.32 -21.76
CA GLU A 292 10.35 10.92 -22.03
C GLU A 292 11.53 9.97 -22.17
N LYS A 293 12.77 10.50 -22.30
CA LYS A 293 14.00 9.73 -22.42
C LYS A 293 14.77 9.67 -21.10
N ILE A 294 15.67 8.70 -21.01
CA ILE A 294 16.51 8.43 -19.84
C ILE A 294 17.91 9.00 -20.07
N ASP A 295 18.35 9.96 -19.25
CA ASP A 295 19.71 10.51 -19.33
C ASP A 295 20.74 9.45 -18.88
N LEU A 296 21.46 8.87 -19.85
CA LEU A 296 22.48 7.85 -19.61
C LEU A 296 23.56 8.31 -18.62
N ASN A 297 23.84 9.59 -18.54
CA ASN A 297 24.96 10.17 -17.80
C ASN A 297 24.51 10.90 -16.52
N TYR A 298 23.26 10.78 -16.11
CA TYR A 298 22.76 11.40 -14.88
C TYR A 298 23.41 10.82 -13.63
N VAL A 299 23.60 9.49 -13.60
CA VAL A 299 24.24 8.78 -12.49
C VAL A 299 25.61 8.31 -12.90
N SER A 300 26.55 8.38 -11.96
CA SER A 300 27.88 7.75 -12.09
C SER A 300 28.09 6.81 -10.91
N ASP A 301 28.21 5.52 -11.19
CA ASP A 301 28.49 4.50 -10.19
C ASP A 301 29.77 3.72 -10.53
N GLN A 302 30.59 3.43 -9.51
CA GLN A 302 31.86 2.73 -9.71
C GLN A 302 31.73 1.30 -10.23
N PHE A 303 30.56 0.69 -10.07
CA PHE A 303 30.24 -0.66 -10.51
C PHE A 303 29.41 -0.69 -11.81
N GLY A 304 29.01 0.49 -12.30
CA GLY A 304 28.20 0.64 -13.51
C GLY A 304 26.71 0.36 -13.33
N ASP A 305 26.23 0.23 -12.10
CA ASP A 305 24.79 0.17 -11.80
C ASP A 305 24.21 1.58 -11.87
N LEU A 306 23.65 1.96 -13.00
CA LEU A 306 23.28 3.36 -13.24
C LEU A 306 21.87 3.70 -12.75
N MET A 307 20.97 2.73 -12.63
CA MET A 307 19.56 2.97 -12.37
C MET A 307 19.12 2.42 -11.01
N HIS A 308 19.52 1.18 -10.72
CA HIS A 308 19.19 0.47 -9.49
C HIS A 308 17.69 0.43 -9.22
N ALA A 309 16.91 -0.04 -10.21
CA ALA A 309 15.48 -0.22 -10.04
C ALA A 309 15.23 -1.28 -8.94
N ASN A 310 14.39 -0.95 -7.97
CA ASN A 310 14.26 -1.75 -6.76
C ASN A 310 12.83 -2.12 -6.39
N GLY A 311 11.88 -1.80 -7.26
CA GLY A 311 10.50 -2.14 -7.07
C GLY A 311 9.69 -1.89 -8.33
N LEU A 312 8.73 -2.77 -8.58
CA LEU A 312 7.76 -2.59 -9.66
C LEU A 312 6.35 -2.90 -9.16
N PHE A 313 5.36 -2.28 -9.78
CA PHE A 313 3.95 -2.57 -9.60
C PHE A 313 3.25 -2.50 -10.96
N TYR A 314 2.39 -3.46 -11.25
CA TYR A 314 1.57 -3.45 -12.46
C TYR A 314 0.19 -2.88 -12.19
N ASP A 315 -0.10 -1.74 -12.80
CA ASP A 315 -1.42 -1.11 -12.77
C ASP A 315 -2.28 -1.66 -13.93
N SER A 316 -3.14 -2.60 -13.60
CA SER A 316 -3.99 -3.28 -14.58
C SER A 316 -5.10 -2.40 -15.16
N GLU A 317 -5.49 -1.31 -14.48
CA GLU A 317 -6.50 -0.38 -15.01
C GLU A 317 -5.96 0.47 -16.16
N ARG A 318 -4.66 0.86 -16.04
CA ARG A 318 -3.99 1.72 -17.03
C ARG A 318 -3.12 0.94 -17.99
N ASP A 319 -2.91 -0.35 -17.73
CA ASP A 319 -1.99 -1.25 -18.42
C ASP A 319 -0.57 -0.65 -18.51
N VAL A 320 -0.05 -0.30 -17.34
CA VAL A 320 1.28 0.28 -17.18
C VAL A 320 2.05 -0.35 -16.02
N ILE A 321 3.36 -0.27 -16.10
CA ILE A 321 4.29 -0.66 -15.05
C ILE A 321 4.80 0.61 -14.35
N LEU A 322 4.68 0.65 -13.02
CA LEU A 322 5.28 1.67 -12.17
C LEU A 322 6.61 1.13 -11.65
N LEU A 323 7.72 1.70 -12.11
CA LEU A 323 9.07 1.26 -11.77
C LEU A 323 9.73 2.28 -10.82
N SER A 324 10.09 1.85 -9.61
CA SER A 324 10.88 2.65 -8.66
C SER A 324 12.35 2.57 -9.02
N VAL A 325 12.92 3.70 -9.45
CA VAL A 325 14.32 3.81 -9.91
C VAL A 325 15.11 4.60 -8.88
N ASN A 326 15.84 3.87 -8.03
CA ASN A 326 16.44 4.40 -6.81
C ASN A 326 17.48 5.48 -7.06
N PHE A 327 18.43 5.24 -7.96
CA PHE A 327 19.54 6.18 -8.19
C PHE A 327 19.09 7.44 -8.95
N TYR A 328 18.01 7.36 -9.72
CA TYR A 328 17.35 8.54 -10.28
C TYR A 328 16.44 9.22 -9.26
N SER A 329 16.05 8.52 -8.19
CA SER A 329 15.08 8.97 -7.20
C SER A 329 13.75 9.33 -7.88
N GLU A 330 13.27 8.45 -8.72
CA GLU A 330 12.06 8.61 -9.54
C GLU A 330 11.19 7.36 -9.54
N VAL A 331 9.95 7.56 -9.94
CA VAL A 331 9.08 6.51 -10.46
C VAL A 331 8.90 6.74 -11.95
N TRP A 332 9.18 5.71 -12.74
CA TRP A 332 8.92 5.69 -14.17
C TRP A 332 7.64 4.92 -14.47
N VAL A 333 6.84 5.46 -15.39
CA VAL A 333 5.61 4.82 -15.89
C VAL A 333 5.89 4.33 -17.30
N ILE A 334 5.82 3.01 -17.47
CA ILE A 334 6.15 2.31 -18.71
C ILE A 334 4.88 1.66 -19.25
N SER A 335 4.61 1.80 -20.55
CA SER A 335 3.46 1.14 -21.18
C SER A 335 3.69 -0.36 -21.29
N HIS A 336 2.74 -1.15 -20.79
CA HIS A 336 2.71 -2.60 -21.01
C HIS A 336 1.80 -2.99 -22.18
N SER A 337 0.97 -2.05 -22.67
CA SER A 337 0.06 -2.27 -23.81
C SER A 337 0.75 -2.37 -25.18
N ASN A 338 2.03 -1.99 -25.27
CA ASN A 338 2.82 -2.12 -26.49
C ASN A 338 3.29 -3.57 -26.69
N THR A 339 3.46 -4.01 -27.94
CA THR A 339 4.21 -5.25 -28.22
C THR A 339 5.71 -5.05 -27.93
N THR A 340 6.47 -6.14 -27.84
CA THR A 340 7.94 -6.05 -27.71
C THR A 340 8.56 -5.24 -28.86
N GLU A 341 8.09 -5.43 -30.10
CA GLU A 341 8.58 -4.68 -31.27
C GLU A 341 8.22 -3.19 -31.20
N GLU A 342 7.09 -2.82 -30.61
CA GLU A 342 6.72 -1.44 -30.39
C GLU A 342 7.51 -0.84 -29.23
N SER A 343 7.82 -1.61 -28.21
CA SER A 343 8.57 -1.18 -27.03
C SER A 343 10.02 -0.74 -27.32
N ILE A 344 10.62 -1.16 -28.42
CA ILE A 344 11.95 -0.70 -28.87
C ILE A 344 11.90 0.59 -29.69
N THR A 345 10.72 1.13 -29.96
CA THR A 345 10.49 2.38 -30.71
C THR A 345 10.15 3.51 -29.75
N PRO A 346 9.97 4.77 -30.22
CA PRO A 346 9.48 5.86 -29.36
C PRO A 346 8.13 5.61 -28.68
N LEU A 347 7.38 4.56 -29.06
CA LEU A 347 6.17 4.15 -28.33
C LEU A 347 6.49 3.52 -26.97
N GLY A 348 7.69 2.98 -26.81
CA GLY A 348 8.20 2.43 -25.53
C GLY A 348 8.90 3.47 -24.66
N ASP A 349 9.00 4.73 -25.06
CA ASP A 349 9.51 5.80 -24.21
C ASP A 349 8.64 5.96 -22.96
N LEU A 350 9.18 6.55 -21.90
CA LEU A 350 8.44 6.74 -20.64
C LEU A 350 7.12 7.48 -20.92
N LYS A 351 6.03 6.95 -20.40
CA LYS A 351 4.71 7.60 -20.50
C LYS A 351 4.54 8.73 -19.49
N TYR A 352 5.26 8.66 -18.41
CA TYR A 352 5.29 9.63 -17.33
C TYR A 352 6.45 9.32 -16.40
N ARG A 353 6.93 10.33 -15.67
CA ARG A 353 7.91 10.18 -14.59
C ARG A 353 7.72 11.27 -13.56
N PHE A 354 8.08 11.01 -12.31
CA PHE A 354 8.03 11.98 -11.23
C PHE A 354 8.96 11.60 -10.08
N GLY A 355 9.22 12.55 -9.20
CA GLY A 355 10.08 12.39 -8.02
C GLY A 355 11.30 13.29 -8.06
N ASN A 356 12.00 13.37 -9.20
CA ASN A 356 13.23 14.14 -9.33
C ASN A 356 13.36 14.80 -10.70
N PRO A 357 12.83 16.01 -10.88
CA PRO A 357 12.94 16.74 -12.15
C PRO A 357 14.38 17.01 -12.62
N GLN A 358 15.36 16.97 -11.72
CA GLN A 358 16.77 17.17 -12.06
C GLN A 358 17.32 16.04 -12.93
N ALA A 359 16.76 14.84 -12.87
CA ALA A 359 17.17 13.67 -13.64
C ALA A 359 16.96 13.84 -15.16
N TYR A 360 16.12 14.80 -15.57
CA TYR A 360 15.88 15.16 -16.97
C TYR A 360 15.97 16.68 -17.20
N GLN A 361 16.78 17.37 -16.39
CA GLN A 361 17.09 18.79 -16.49
C GLN A 361 15.85 19.71 -16.52
N SER A 362 14.74 19.27 -15.92
CA SER A 362 13.51 20.06 -15.83
C SER A 362 13.47 20.91 -14.57
N LEU A 363 12.64 21.95 -14.63
CA LEU A 363 12.33 22.77 -13.47
C LEU A 363 11.35 22.03 -12.55
N GLY A 364 11.51 22.21 -11.24
CA GLY A 364 10.64 21.62 -10.24
C GLY A 364 11.40 21.23 -8.97
N GLU A 365 10.63 20.91 -7.95
CA GLU A 365 11.17 20.43 -6.67
C GLU A 365 11.39 18.92 -6.72
N ARG A 366 12.55 18.47 -6.25
CA ARG A 366 12.82 17.07 -6.03
C ARG A 366 12.11 16.62 -4.76
N ILE A 367 11.22 15.64 -4.88
CA ILE A 367 10.42 15.12 -3.76
C ILE A 367 10.89 13.73 -3.30
N PHE A 368 11.61 12.98 -4.14
CA PHE A 368 12.14 11.67 -3.77
C PHE A 368 13.65 11.70 -3.59
N PHE A 369 14.10 10.93 -2.59
CA PHE A 369 15.49 10.65 -2.28
C PHE A 369 15.61 9.17 -1.94
N LYS A 370 16.04 8.34 -2.91
CA LYS A 370 16.16 6.88 -2.79
C LYS A 370 14.84 6.21 -2.41
N ASN A 371 13.96 6.10 -3.36
CA ASN A 371 12.64 5.49 -3.15
C ASN A 371 12.65 3.97 -3.30
N HIS A 372 11.69 3.31 -2.61
CA HIS A 372 11.43 1.86 -2.64
C HIS A 372 9.93 1.58 -2.63
N HIS A 373 9.56 0.38 -3.09
CA HIS A 373 8.23 -0.22 -2.96
C HIS A 373 7.10 0.67 -3.49
N PRO A 374 7.02 0.87 -4.81
CA PRO A 374 5.87 1.52 -5.44
C PRO A 374 4.67 0.58 -5.39
N THR A 375 3.52 1.03 -4.91
CA THR A 375 2.28 0.24 -4.88
C THR A 375 1.07 1.09 -5.25
N ILE A 376 0.01 0.45 -5.74
CA ILE A 376 -1.32 1.05 -5.81
C ILE A 376 -2.15 0.52 -4.64
N VAL A 377 -2.89 1.39 -3.99
CA VAL A 377 -3.76 1.02 -2.88
C VAL A 377 -4.96 0.24 -3.40
N GLU A 378 -5.09 -1.01 -2.96
CA GLU A 378 -6.13 -1.95 -3.41
C GLU A 378 -7.15 -2.29 -2.32
N LEU A 379 -6.75 -2.23 -1.05
CA LEU A 379 -7.54 -2.73 0.08
C LEU A 379 -8.32 -1.66 0.84
N ASP A 380 -7.90 -0.40 0.78
CA ASP A 380 -8.58 0.69 1.48
C ASP A 380 -9.54 1.43 0.55
N PRO A 381 -10.87 1.35 0.77
CA PRO A 381 -11.86 2.00 -0.09
C PRO A 381 -11.75 3.53 -0.17
N LEU A 382 -11.12 4.17 0.83
CA LEU A 382 -11.00 5.64 0.89
C LEU A 382 -9.84 6.16 0.03
N SER A 383 -8.88 5.31 -0.29
CA SER A 383 -7.70 5.65 -1.12
C SER A 383 -7.45 4.67 -2.26
N LEU A 384 -8.45 3.90 -2.63
CA LEU A 384 -8.39 2.94 -3.75
C LEU A 384 -7.85 3.61 -5.01
N GLY A 385 -6.88 2.95 -5.67
CA GLY A 385 -6.24 3.44 -6.89
C GLY A 385 -5.18 4.54 -6.69
N ARG A 386 -4.92 4.99 -5.44
CA ARG A 386 -3.84 5.92 -5.14
C ARG A 386 -2.49 5.22 -5.08
N PHE A 387 -1.46 5.95 -5.41
CA PHE A 387 -0.09 5.47 -5.41
C PHE A 387 0.56 5.69 -4.05
N LEU A 388 1.19 4.66 -3.49
CA LEU A 388 1.91 4.69 -2.21
C LEU A 388 3.38 4.33 -2.45
N ILE A 389 4.31 5.03 -1.75
CA ILE A 389 5.74 4.79 -1.88
C ILE A 389 6.48 5.10 -0.57
N TYR A 390 7.53 4.31 -0.29
CA TYR A 390 8.52 4.58 0.75
C TYR A 390 9.71 5.36 0.15
N VAL A 391 10.10 6.46 0.78
CA VAL A 391 11.27 7.27 0.42
C VAL A 391 12.27 7.23 1.56
N ASN A 392 13.44 6.65 1.32
CA ASN A 392 14.44 6.40 2.36
C ASN A 392 15.04 7.67 2.94
N GLY A 393 15.06 8.76 2.17
CA GLY A 393 15.63 10.03 2.59
C GLY A 393 17.05 10.27 2.07
N SER A 394 17.57 11.42 2.40
CA SER A 394 18.89 11.89 2.03
C SER A 394 19.79 12.02 3.26
N ASP A 395 20.66 13.02 3.27
CA ASP A 395 21.63 13.29 4.36
C ASP A 395 20.98 13.77 5.68
N ASP A 396 19.68 14.06 5.67
CA ASP A 396 18.88 14.40 6.85
C ASP A 396 18.54 13.19 7.74
N ASN A 397 18.80 11.97 7.27
CA ASN A 397 18.48 10.71 7.95
C ASN A 397 17.00 10.62 8.34
N GLN A 398 16.11 10.99 7.42
CA GLN A 398 14.68 10.96 7.63
C GLN A 398 13.98 10.22 6.49
N SER A 399 13.28 9.15 6.81
CA SER A 399 12.42 8.45 5.85
C SER A 399 11.01 9.01 5.84
N ASN A 400 10.36 8.90 4.69
CA ASN A 400 9.00 9.39 4.48
C ASN A 400 8.18 8.35 3.70
N ILE A 401 6.91 8.28 4.01
CA ILE A 401 5.92 7.56 3.21
C ILE A 401 5.02 8.61 2.55
N TYR A 402 4.80 8.48 1.25
CA TYR A 402 3.92 9.38 0.51
C TYR A 402 2.82 8.61 -0.19
N GLU A 403 1.61 9.19 -0.21
CA GLU A 403 0.49 8.77 -1.03
C GLU A 403 0.17 9.87 -2.04
N PHE A 404 -0.02 9.51 -3.30
CA PHE A 404 -0.31 10.43 -4.40
C PHE A 404 -1.55 9.99 -5.18
N GLU A 405 -2.25 10.98 -5.73
CA GLU A 405 -3.24 10.77 -6.77
C GLU A 405 -2.56 10.86 -8.13
N LEU A 406 -2.40 9.72 -8.81
CA LEU A 406 -1.84 9.69 -10.16
C LEU A 406 -2.85 10.24 -11.16
N PRO A 407 -2.40 10.85 -12.28
CA PRO A 407 -3.29 11.22 -13.38
C PRO A 407 -4.10 10.02 -13.88
N SER A 408 -5.39 10.19 -14.07
CA SER A 408 -6.26 9.16 -14.67
C SER A 408 -5.85 8.84 -16.11
N VAL A 409 -5.28 9.83 -16.81
CA VAL A 409 -4.65 9.69 -18.12
C VAL A 409 -3.35 10.49 -18.10
N PHE A 410 -2.24 9.84 -18.40
CA PHE A 410 -0.95 10.50 -18.47
C PHE A 410 -0.90 11.45 -19.67
N PRO A 411 -0.39 12.70 -19.52
CA PRO A 411 -0.29 13.63 -20.63
C PRO A 411 0.60 13.11 -21.75
N ASN A 412 0.14 13.17 -22.99
CA ASN A 412 0.90 12.74 -24.17
C ASN A 412 2.10 13.64 -24.49
N ASP A 413 2.06 14.91 -24.07
CA ASP A 413 3.18 15.83 -24.23
C ASP A 413 4.05 15.79 -22.96
N PRO A 414 5.27 15.24 -23.04
CA PRO A 414 6.15 15.10 -21.87
C PRO A 414 6.55 16.44 -21.24
N LEU A 415 6.54 17.51 -21.99
CA LEU A 415 6.84 18.87 -21.49
C LEU A 415 5.74 19.44 -20.57
N LEU A 416 4.57 18.79 -20.54
CA LEU A 416 3.46 19.14 -19.65
C LEU A 416 3.42 18.28 -18.37
N TRP A 417 4.36 17.38 -18.15
CA TRP A 417 4.40 16.56 -16.95
C TRP A 417 4.67 17.38 -15.71
N THR A 418 3.89 17.13 -14.68
CA THR A 418 4.00 17.74 -13.35
C THR A 418 3.95 16.65 -12.30
N SER A 419 4.51 16.90 -11.13
CA SER A 419 4.37 15.95 -10.00
C SER A 419 2.89 15.68 -9.70
N PRO A 420 2.53 14.44 -9.37
CA PRO A 420 1.16 14.10 -8.95
C PRO A 420 0.80 14.79 -7.63
N VAL A 421 -0.50 14.85 -7.34
CA VAL A 421 -0.98 15.51 -6.11
C VAL A 421 -0.73 14.58 -4.92
N GLN A 422 0.06 15.05 -3.95
CA GLN A 422 0.23 14.36 -2.68
C GLN A 422 -1.07 14.44 -1.85
N THR A 423 -1.58 13.29 -1.43
CA THR A 423 -2.85 13.18 -0.69
C THR A 423 -2.66 12.82 0.78
N TRP A 424 -1.53 12.17 1.10
CA TRP A 424 -1.15 11.83 2.46
C TRP A 424 0.36 11.67 2.57
N SER A 425 0.89 11.84 3.78
CA SER A 425 2.28 11.50 4.10
C SER A 425 2.43 11.15 5.56
N PHE A 426 3.45 10.38 5.86
CA PHE A 426 3.89 10.07 7.21
C PHE A 426 5.41 10.13 7.31
N THR A 427 5.87 10.66 8.42
CA THR A 427 7.26 10.60 8.87
C THR A 427 7.29 10.62 10.40
N ASP A 428 8.33 10.07 10.99
CA ASP A 428 8.56 10.06 12.44
C ASP A 428 10.06 10.24 12.70
N PRO A 429 10.48 10.99 13.75
CA PRO A 429 11.90 11.17 14.07
C PRO A 429 12.71 9.88 14.28
N GLU A 430 12.03 8.77 14.62
CA GLU A 430 12.67 7.46 14.78
C GLU A 430 12.67 6.64 13.48
N LEU A 431 11.92 7.07 12.44
CA LEU A 431 11.78 6.33 11.20
C LEU A 431 12.89 6.69 10.22
N TYR A 432 13.92 5.87 10.13
CA TYR A 432 14.96 6.03 9.11
C TYR A 432 15.68 4.73 8.78
N PHE A 433 15.68 4.38 7.52
CA PHE A 433 16.61 3.39 6.98
C PHE A 433 17.00 3.77 5.55
N GLY A 434 18.30 3.86 5.28
CA GLY A 434 18.85 4.41 4.04
C GLY A 434 18.78 3.47 2.82
N ILE A 435 18.37 2.22 3.00
CA ILE A 435 18.25 1.20 1.95
C ILE A 435 17.03 0.32 2.23
N ILE A 436 16.51 -0.39 1.21
CA ILE A 436 15.34 -1.28 1.28
C ILE A 436 14.11 -0.60 1.95
N SER A 437 13.24 -1.35 2.64
CA SER A 437 12.01 -0.86 3.27
C SER A 437 10.82 -0.79 2.33
N GLY A 438 9.63 -0.55 2.89
CA GLY A 438 8.41 -0.43 2.11
C GLY A 438 7.22 0.01 2.94
N ALA A 439 6.11 0.32 2.26
CA ALA A 439 4.85 0.66 2.89
C ALA A 439 3.69 -0.02 2.16
N TYR A 440 2.66 -0.41 2.91
CA TYR A 440 1.49 -1.08 2.38
C TYR A 440 0.22 -0.57 3.07
N ARG A 441 -0.82 -0.21 2.29
CA ARG A 441 -2.08 0.28 2.84
C ARG A 441 -2.97 -0.88 3.27
N LEU A 442 -3.40 -0.86 4.54
CA LEU A 442 -4.21 -1.91 5.16
C LEU A 442 -5.71 -1.71 4.89
N PRO A 443 -6.54 -2.77 5.02
CA PRO A 443 -8.00 -2.68 4.81
C PRO A 443 -8.72 -1.68 5.70
N ASN A 444 -8.24 -1.47 6.94
CA ASN A 444 -8.79 -0.51 7.89
C ASN A 444 -8.36 0.96 7.61
N GLY A 445 -7.55 1.18 6.58
CA GLY A 445 -7.02 2.49 6.19
C GLY A 445 -5.69 2.85 6.84
N ASN A 446 -5.18 2.08 7.78
CA ASN A 446 -3.84 2.25 8.34
C ASN A 446 -2.76 1.92 7.31
N THR A 447 -1.53 2.30 7.59
CA THR A 447 -0.37 1.94 6.78
C THR A 447 0.56 1.04 7.57
N LEU A 448 0.84 -0.15 7.04
CA LEU A 448 1.94 -0.99 7.48
C LEU A 448 3.23 -0.46 6.85
N ILE A 449 4.22 -0.18 7.67
CA ILE A 449 5.55 0.28 7.25
C ILE A 449 6.56 -0.78 7.66
N CYS A 450 7.36 -1.25 6.72
CA CYS A 450 8.56 -2.04 6.98
C CYS A 450 9.75 -1.09 7.01
N GLU A 451 10.39 -0.94 8.16
CA GLU A 451 11.68 -0.27 8.35
C GLU A 451 12.76 -1.35 8.40
N GLY A 452 13.65 -1.34 7.42
CA GLY A 452 14.48 -2.50 7.11
C GLY A 452 15.35 -3.03 8.24
N ASP A 453 15.89 -2.20 9.13
CA ASP A 453 16.76 -2.60 10.25
C ASP A 453 16.06 -2.69 11.61
N TYR A 454 14.83 -2.14 11.70
CA TYR A 454 14.03 -2.17 12.92
C TYR A 454 12.99 -3.29 12.89
N GLY A 455 12.10 -3.28 11.87
CA GLY A 455 10.96 -4.19 11.78
C GLY A 455 9.74 -3.51 11.18
N TYR A 456 8.62 -3.46 11.94
CA TYR A 456 7.36 -3.01 11.38
C TYR A 456 6.63 -2.02 12.27
N TRP A 457 5.99 -1.07 11.61
CA TRP A 457 5.10 -0.09 12.20
C TRP A 457 3.71 -0.20 11.59
N GLU A 458 2.67 0.11 12.35
CA GLU A 458 1.36 0.41 11.81
C GLU A 458 0.95 1.80 12.26
N VAL A 459 0.56 2.65 11.30
CA VAL A 459 0.20 4.04 11.55
C VAL A 459 -1.18 4.35 10.98
N THR A 460 -1.97 5.12 11.72
CA THR A 460 -3.30 5.55 11.25
C THR A 460 -3.17 6.63 10.16
N ARG A 461 -4.29 6.97 9.52
CA ARG A 461 -4.31 8.09 8.55
C ARG A 461 -3.98 9.44 9.19
N GLU A 462 -4.27 9.59 10.48
CA GLU A 462 -3.96 10.79 11.27
C GLU A 462 -2.50 10.84 11.71
N GLY A 463 -1.72 9.79 11.44
CA GLY A 463 -0.30 9.71 11.76
C GLY A 463 0.00 9.19 13.18
N GLU A 464 -0.97 8.55 13.83
CA GLU A 464 -0.76 7.92 15.13
C GLU A 464 -0.14 6.54 14.95
N VAL A 465 0.95 6.25 15.69
CA VAL A 465 1.57 4.92 15.71
C VAL A 465 0.79 4.02 16.65
N VAL A 466 0.16 2.98 16.10
CA VAL A 466 -0.75 2.08 16.84
C VAL A 466 -0.18 0.68 17.05
N TRP A 467 0.88 0.33 16.30
CA TRP A 467 1.62 -0.90 16.48
C TRP A 467 3.08 -0.72 16.08
N LYS A 468 4.00 -1.25 16.88
CA LYS A 468 5.43 -1.36 16.55
C LYS A 468 5.92 -2.74 16.91
N TYR A 469 6.58 -3.37 15.96
CA TYR A 469 7.22 -4.68 16.12
C TYR A 469 8.71 -4.54 15.84
N ASN A 470 9.53 -4.64 16.89
CA ASN A 470 10.97 -4.68 16.80
C ASN A 470 11.42 -6.10 16.49
N GLY A 471 11.72 -6.36 15.22
CA GLY A 471 12.06 -7.70 14.77
C GLY A 471 13.47 -8.15 15.13
N GLY A 472 14.35 -7.24 15.53
CA GLY A 472 15.76 -7.49 15.82
C GLY A 472 16.51 -8.21 14.69
N GLY A 473 17.82 -8.29 14.74
CA GLY A 473 18.60 -9.17 13.86
C GLY A 473 18.72 -8.69 12.43
N PRO A 474 18.80 -9.59 11.42
CA PRO A 474 19.03 -9.18 10.03
C PRO A 474 17.84 -8.45 9.46
N TYR A 475 18.12 -7.63 8.45
CA TYR A 475 17.17 -6.71 7.82
C TYR A 475 15.89 -7.39 7.30
N PHE A 476 14.81 -6.58 7.26
CA PHE A 476 13.55 -6.96 6.60
C PHE A 476 13.46 -6.31 5.22
N TRP A 477 12.87 -7.04 4.26
CA TRP A 477 12.66 -6.52 2.92
C TRP A 477 11.40 -5.66 2.83
N ARG A 478 10.25 -6.27 3.00
CA ARG A 478 8.90 -5.70 2.95
C ARG A 478 7.98 -6.47 3.87
N GLY A 479 6.72 -6.04 3.98
CA GLY A 479 5.68 -6.74 4.73
C GLY A 479 4.34 -6.59 4.06
N TYR A 480 3.56 -7.65 4.12
CA TYR A 480 2.21 -7.73 3.59
C TYR A 480 1.27 -8.29 4.64
N VAL A 481 -0.05 -8.06 4.49
CA VAL A 481 -1.06 -8.68 5.34
C VAL A 481 -1.80 -9.76 4.56
N TYR A 482 -2.16 -10.82 5.26
CA TYR A 482 -2.91 -11.93 4.68
C TYR A 482 -4.05 -12.32 5.61
N PRO A 483 -5.26 -12.63 5.07
CA PRO A 483 -6.44 -13.01 5.86
C PRO A 483 -6.29 -14.36 6.55
#